data_58379cf7fa9b76ba1b1faea189e9a8d9
#
_entry.id   58379cf7fa9b76ba1b1faea189e9a8d9
#
_cell.length_a   1.000
_cell.length_b   1.000
_cell.length_c   1.000
_cell.angle_alpha   90.00
_cell.angle_beta   90.00
_cell.angle_gamma   90.00
#
_symmetry.space_group_name_H-M   'P 1'
#
loop_
_entity.id
_entity.type
_entity.pdbx_description
1 polymer ?
#
loop_
_entity_poly.entity_id
_entity_poly.type
_entity_poly.pdbx_seq_one_letter_code
_entity_poly.pdbx_strand_id
1 'polypeptide(L)'
;MQNFRKWAFAAAATISTDRIASSAAPGKEHELKGSGRSIAGFHLRDALDLVVKRQPGILLRFGGHAMAAGCTLLEENLDLFEETFHEVALELLDEASLEHTLVTDGPLPVEYRRVDLVNHLDQQVWGQGFAAPVFSEELQVMSQRLVGEKHLSLKLKHGKDLIDGIWFGRTEPLPEIAHLAYRLLAEEFRGEKKVKFVIEGIE
;
A
#
# COMPACT_ATOMS: atom_id res chain seq x y z
N MET A 1 6.61 17.85 -15.31
CA MET A 1 5.34 17.28 -15.76
C MET A 1 5.40 15.78 -16.14
N GLN A 2 6.45 15.27 -16.80
CA GLN A 2 6.54 13.83 -17.16
C GLN A 2 6.67 12.86 -15.97
N ASN A 3 7.29 13.27 -14.86
CA ASN A 3 7.43 12.39 -13.69
C ASN A 3 6.12 12.24 -12.88
N PHE A 4 5.27 13.26 -12.87
CA PHE A 4 3.97 13.22 -12.18
C PHE A 4 2.99 12.24 -12.85
N ARG A 5 3.05 12.12 -14.18
CA ARG A 5 2.20 11.22 -14.96
C ARG A 5 2.47 9.73 -14.69
N LYS A 6 3.75 9.34 -14.53
CA LYS A 6 4.12 7.96 -14.16
C LYS A 6 3.71 7.59 -12.73
N TRP A 7 3.72 8.54 -11.82
CA TRP A 7 3.32 8.32 -10.42
C TRP A 7 1.81 8.14 -10.26
N ALA A 8 0.98 8.88 -10.98
CA ALA A 8 -0.47 8.73 -10.91
C ALA A 8 -0.93 7.34 -11.38
N PHE A 9 -0.31 6.77 -12.42
CA PHE A 9 -0.57 5.40 -12.87
C PHE A 9 -0.11 4.35 -11.86
N ALA A 10 1.06 4.52 -11.27
CA ALA A 10 1.60 3.61 -10.24
C ALA A 10 0.84 3.71 -8.90
N ALA A 11 0.26 4.86 -8.58
CA ALA A 11 -0.50 5.07 -7.35
C ALA A 11 -1.97 4.63 -7.48
N ALA A 12 -2.60 4.85 -8.65
CA ALA A 12 -4.03 4.59 -8.84
C ALA A 12 -4.40 3.12 -9.04
N ALA A 13 -3.54 2.34 -9.68
CA ALA A 13 -3.71 0.89 -9.79
C ALA A 13 -2.42 0.22 -10.28
N THR A 14 -2.03 -0.86 -9.65
CA THR A 14 -1.05 -1.77 -10.26
C THR A 14 -1.82 -2.67 -11.22
N ILE A 15 -1.76 -2.39 -12.52
CA ILE A 15 -2.28 -3.28 -13.54
C ILE A 15 -1.11 -4.11 -14.07
N SER A 16 -1.10 -5.41 -13.74
CA SER A 16 -0.21 -6.35 -14.39
C SER A 16 -0.91 -6.90 -15.63
N THR A 17 -0.28 -6.76 -16.78
CA THR A 17 -0.75 -7.37 -18.01
C THR A 17 0.04 -8.65 -18.27
N ASP A 18 -0.64 -9.80 -18.21
CA ASP A 18 -0.06 -11.06 -18.64
C ASP A 18 -0.46 -11.34 -20.08
N ARG A 19 0.55 -11.54 -20.94
CA ARG A 19 0.31 -12.13 -22.26
C ARG A 19 -0.23 -13.54 -22.07
N ILE A 20 -1.36 -13.82 -22.67
CA ILE A 20 -1.83 -15.20 -22.78
C ILE A 20 -0.94 -15.88 -23.80
N ALA A 21 0.21 -16.43 -23.34
CA ALA A 21 1.09 -17.17 -24.20
C ALA A 21 0.43 -18.50 -24.65
N SER A 22 0.31 -18.69 -25.93
CA SER A 22 0.34 -19.95 -26.69
C SER A 22 -0.66 -21.09 -26.44
N SER A 23 -1.63 -21.01 -25.57
CA SER A 23 -2.76 -21.98 -25.55
C SER A 23 -4.09 -21.37 -25.97
N ALA A 24 -4.06 -20.17 -26.51
CA ALA A 24 -5.25 -19.49 -27.02
C ALA A 24 -5.78 -20.20 -28.28
N ALA A 25 -7.11 -20.39 -28.31
CA ALA A 25 -7.79 -20.82 -29.53
C ALA A 25 -7.41 -19.88 -30.70
N PRO A 26 -7.35 -20.37 -31.95
CA PRO A 26 -7.05 -19.54 -33.10
C PRO A 26 -7.95 -18.28 -33.13
N GLY A 27 -7.33 -17.09 -33.27
CA GLY A 27 -8.02 -15.79 -33.26
C GLY A 27 -7.94 -15.03 -31.92
N LYS A 28 -7.23 -15.54 -30.89
CA LYS A 28 -7.00 -14.86 -29.60
C LYS A 28 -5.56 -14.51 -29.33
N GLU A 29 -4.73 -14.59 -30.33
CA GLU A 29 -3.27 -14.46 -30.25
C GLU A 29 -2.80 -13.06 -29.83
N HIS A 30 -3.69 -12.08 -29.86
CA HIS A 30 -3.42 -10.67 -29.49
C HIS A 30 -4.26 -10.16 -28.32
N GLU A 31 -4.93 -11.05 -27.58
CA GLU A 31 -5.66 -10.63 -26.35
C GLU A 31 -4.68 -10.54 -25.16
N LEU A 32 -4.74 -9.40 -24.48
CA LEU A 32 -4.09 -9.16 -23.20
C LEU A 32 -5.12 -9.22 -22.08
N LYS A 33 -4.77 -9.85 -20.96
CA LYS A 33 -5.55 -9.80 -19.72
C LYS A 33 -4.83 -8.93 -18.70
N GLY A 34 -5.55 -7.94 -18.18
CA GLY A 34 -5.11 -7.08 -17.09
C GLY A 34 -5.79 -7.45 -15.78
N SER A 35 -5.02 -7.42 -14.70
CA SER A 35 -5.52 -7.51 -13.33
C SER A 35 -5.03 -6.32 -12.54
N GLY A 36 -5.94 -5.56 -11.95
CA GLY A 36 -5.66 -4.32 -11.23
C GLY A 36 -6.04 -4.40 -9.75
N ARG A 37 -5.29 -3.67 -8.95
CA ARG A 37 -5.59 -3.35 -7.55
C ARG A 37 -5.61 -1.85 -7.40
N SER A 38 -6.60 -1.35 -6.68
CA SER A 38 -6.80 0.09 -6.45
C SER A 38 -6.24 0.53 -5.10
N ILE A 39 -6.19 1.85 -4.93
CA ILE A 39 -5.92 2.53 -3.67
C ILE A 39 -7.24 3.02 -3.04
N ALA A 40 -7.20 3.41 -1.77
CA ALA A 40 -8.34 4.05 -1.12
C ALA A 40 -8.73 5.35 -1.86
N GLY A 41 -10.02 5.60 -1.99
CA GLY A 41 -10.53 6.79 -2.70
C GLY A 41 -10.64 6.64 -4.22
N PHE A 42 -10.09 5.59 -4.84
CA PHE A 42 -10.18 5.35 -6.28
C PHE A 42 -10.99 4.10 -6.61
N HIS A 43 -12.13 4.27 -7.29
CA HIS A 43 -13.01 3.17 -7.68
C HIS A 43 -12.60 2.57 -9.03
N LEU A 44 -11.76 1.52 -9.01
CA LEU A 44 -11.14 0.97 -10.23
C LEU A 44 -12.15 0.52 -11.30
N ARG A 45 -13.26 -0.13 -10.90
CA ARG A 45 -14.28 -0.57 -11.84
C ARG A 45 -14.96 0.62 -12.56
N ASP A 46 -15.25 1.69 -11.82
CA ASP A 46 -15.87 2.89 -12.40
C ASP A 46 -14.89 3.62 -13.32
N ALA A 47 -13.61 3.63 -12.99
CA ALA A 47 -12.57 4.13 -13.88
C ALA A 47 -12.52 3.36 -15.20
N LEU A 48 -12.57 2.02 -15.17
CA LEU A 48 -12.65 1.20 -16.39
C LEU A 48 -13.94 1.46 -17.18
N ASP A 49 -15.07 1.65 -16.51
CA ASP A 49 -16.34 2.02 -17.16
C ASP A 49 -16.24 3.38 -17.88
N LEU A 50 -15.58 4.36 -17.26
CA LEU A 50 -15.35 5.67 -17.85
C LEU A 50 -14.39 5.59 -19.05
N VAL A 51 -13.34 4.75 -18.96
CA VAL A 51 -12.45 4.48 -20.10
C VAL A 51 -13.24 3.95 -21.30
N VAL A 52 -14.12 2.96 -21.10
CA VAL A 52 -14.95 2.41 -22.18
C VAL A 52 -15.94 3.42 -22.73
N LYS A 53 -16.47 4.31 -21.88
CA LYS A 53 -17.35 5.42 -22.33
C LYS A 53 -16.61 6.44 -23.19
N ARG A 54 -15.33 6.72 -22.91
CA ARG A 54 -14.50 7.63 -23.70
C ARG A 54 -14.02 7.01 -25.01
N GLN A 55 -13.64 5.73 -24.93
CA GLN A 55 -13.10 4.96 -26.06
C GLN A 55 -13.88 3.67 -26.25
N PRO A 56 -15.05 3.70 -26.92
CA PRO A 56 -15.85 2.52 -27.17
C PRO A 56 -15.04 1.45 -27.93
N GLY A 57 -15.06 0.21 -27.42
CA GLY A 57 -14.37 -0.92 -28.04
C GLY A 57 -12.90 -1.09 -27.60
N ILE A 58 -12.33 -0.21 -26.78
CA ILE A 58 -10.96 -0.31 -26.27
C ILE A 58 -10.76 -1.55 -25.40
N LEU A 59 -11.77 -1.92 -24.59
CA LEU A 59 -11.81 -3.13 -23.79
C LEU A 59 -12.81 -4.12 -24.39
N LEU A 60 -12.38 -5.37 -24.57
CA LEU A 60 -13.26 -6.47 -24.97
C LEU A 60 -14.18 -6.89 -23.81
N ARG A 61 -13.64 -6.88 -22.61
CA ARG A 61 -14.36 -7.23 -21.36
C ARG A 61 -13.67 -6.54 -20.18
N PHE A 62 -14.44 -6.18 -19.18
CA PHE A 62 -13.95 -5.75 -17.89
C PHE A 62 -14.96 -6.06 -16.79
N GLY A 63 -14.51 -6.11 -15.54
CA GLY A 63 -15.36 -6.34 -14.38
C GLY A 63 -14.57 -6.40 -13.10
N GLY A 64 -15.29 -6.35 -11.99
CA GLY A 64 -14.69 -6.34 -10.65
C GLY A 64 -15.42 -5.41 -9.70
N HIS A 65 -14.71 -4.94 -8.70
CA HIS A 65 -15.19 -4.06 -7.64
C HIS A 65 -14.29 -2.83 -7.50
N ALA A 66 -14.59 -1.97 -6.52
CA ALA A 66 -13.84 -0.74 -6.27
C ALA A 66 -12.32 -0.98 -6.17
N MET A 67 -11.92 -1.97 -5.37
CA MET A 67 -10.50 -2.19 -5.03
C MET A 67 -9.79 -3.21 -5.91
N ALA A 68 -10.51 -3.97 -6.72
CA ALA A 68 -9.93 -4.98 -7.60
C ALA A 68 -10.81 -5.17 -8.83
N ALA A 69 -10.20 -5.08 -10.00
CA ALA A 69 -10.88 -5.30 -11.28
C ALA A 69 -9.93 -5.94 -12.28
N GLY A 70 -10.54 -6.58 -13.29
CA GLY A 70 -9.82 -7.14 -14.42
C GLY A 70 -10.38 -6.63 -15.74
N CYS A 71 -9.55 -6.62 -16.76
CA CYS A 71 -9.95 -6.26 -18.12
C CYS A 71 -9.30 -7.21 -19.15
N THR A 72 -9.87 -7.22 -20.34
CA THR A 72 -9.31 -7.87 -21.53
C THR A 72 -9.34 -6.87 -22.66
N LEU A 73 -8.21 -6.70 -23.36
CA LEU A 73 -8.08 -5.80 -24.49
C LEU A 73 -7.23 -6.45 -25.59
N LEU A 74 -7.27 -5.88 -26.79
CA LEU A 74 -6.34 -6.25 -27.85
C LEU A 74 -4.98 -5.58 -27.61
N GLU A 75 -3.88 -6.27 -27.94
CA GLU A 75 -2.52 -5.74 -27.80
C GLU A 75 -2.35 -4.39 -28.51
N GLU A 76 -2.95 -4.22 -29.66
CA GLU A 76 -2.94 -2.96 -30.44
C GLU A 76 -3.60 -1.76 -29.71
N ASN A 77 -4.48 -2.03 -28.74
CA ASN A 77 -5.16 -1.01 -27.95
C ASN A 77 -4.44 -0.67 -26.65
N LEU A 78 -3.30 -1.30 -26.34
CA LEU A 78 -2.64 -1.14 -25.04
C LEU A 78 -2.22 0.32 -24.78
N ASP A 79 -1.54 0.93 -25.73
CA ASP A 79 -1.04 2.31 -25.59
C ASP A 79 -2.20 3.31 -25.42
N LEU A 80 -3.27 3.16 -26.22
CA LEU A 80 -4.45 4.00 -26.10
C LEU A 80 -5.19 3.77 -24.78
N PHE A 81 -5.22 2.52 -24.30
CA PHE A 81 -5.79 2.19 -23.00
C PHE A 81 -5.00 2.85 -21.86
N GLU A 82 -3.68 2.76 -21.89
CA GLU A 82 -2.82 3.39 -20.89
C GLU A 82 -3.01 4.90 -20.85
N GLU A 83 -3.06 5.57 -22.00
CA GLU A 83 -3.28 7.01 -22.09
C GLU A 83 -4.66 7.40 -21.57
N THR A 84 -5.73 6.72 -22.03
CA THR A 84 -7.10 7.02 -21.61
C THR A 84 -7.32 6.73 -20.13
N PHE A 85 -6.78 5.61 -19.63
CA PHE A 85 -6.88 5.27 -18.22
C PHE A 85 -6.14 6.28 -17.33
N HIS A 86 -4.99 6.75 -17.80
CA HIS A 86 -4.23 7.78 -17.11
C HIS A 86 -5.02 9.10 -16.99
N GLU A 87 -5.66 9.55 -18.06
CA GLU A 87 -6.51 10.74 -18.03
C GLU A 87 -7.70 10.58 -17.07
N VAL A 88 -8.36 9.42 -17.12
CA VAL A 88 -9.45 9.08 -16.22
C VAL A 88 -8.98 9.05 -14.76
N ALA A 89 -7.80 8.48 -14.50
CA ALA A 89 -7.24 8.44 -13.16
C ALA A 89 -6.94 9.85 -12.62
N LEU A 90 -6.39 10.74 -13.45
CA LEU A 90 -6.14 12.13 -13.06
C LEU A 90 -7.43 12.91 -12.77
N GLU A 91 -8.53 12.58 -13.43
CA GLU A 91 -9.82 13.23 -13.20
C GLU A 91 -10.50 12.74 -11.91
N LEU A 92 -10.39 11.42 -11.64
CA LEU A 92 -11.08 10.79 -10.51
C LEU A 92 -10.28 10.86 -9.20
N LEU A 93 -8.95 11.10 -9.27
CA LEU A 93 -8.10 11.27 -8.12
C LEU A 93 -8.02 12.75 -7.76
N ASP A 94 -8.49 13.10 -6.59
CA ASP A 94 -8.20 14.39 -5.98
C ASP A 94 -6.80 14.38 -5.34
N GLU A 95 -6.25 15.57 -5.03
CA GLU A 95 -4.95 15.68 -4.35
C GLU A 95 -4.96 14.97 -2.99
N ALA A 96 -6.10 14.98 -2.27
CA ALA A 96 -6.24 14.30 -0.99
C ALA A 96 -6.16 12.78 -1.10
N SER A 97 -6.63 12.20 -2.22
CA SER A 97 -6.52 10.76 -2.49
C SER A 97 -5.08 10.32 -2.80
N LEU A 98 -4.22 11.23 -3.22
CA LEU A 98 -2.80 11.00 -3.50
C LEU A 98 -1.91 11.24 -2.28
N GLU A 99 -2.39 11.97 -1.29
CA GLU A 99 -1.73 12.12 -0.01
C GLU A 99 -1.90 10.82 0.79
N HIS A 100 -0.78 10.20 1.10
CA HIS A 100 -0.73 9.03 1.98
C HIS A 100 -1.08 9.46 3.41
N THR A 101 -2.37 9.74 3.65
CA THR A 101 -2.84 10.03 5.00
C THR A 101 -2.96 8.73 5.80
N LEU A 102 -2.08 8.56 6.77
CA LEU A 102 -2.15 7.46 7.71
C LEU A 102 -3.01 7.88 8.90
N VAL A 103 -4.19 7.28 9.01
CA VAL A 103 -5.06 7.50 10.18
C VAL A 103 -4.50 6.72 11.35
N THR A 104 -4.31 7.39 12.49
CA THR A 104 -3.77 6.79 13.71
C THR A 104 -4.74 6.90 14.87
N ASP A 105 -4.63 5.97 15.82
CA ASP A 105 -5.43 5.92 17.06
C ASP A 105 -4.79 6.74 18.18
N GLY A 106 -3.75 7.52 17.86
CA GLY A 106 -3.00 8.32 18.82
C GLY A 106 -1.97 7.52 19.62
N PRO A 107 -1.44 8.06 20.72
CA PRO A 107 -0.38 7.44 21.49
C PRO A 107 -0.86 6.21 22.26
N LEU A 108 -0.03 5.16 22.29
CA LEU A 108 -0.31 3.99 23.12
C LEU A 108 0.30 4.16 24.52
N PRO A 109 -0.51 4.16 25.60
CA PRO A 109 0.03 4.19 26.95
C PRO A 109 1.00 3.04 27.24
N VAL A 110 2.07 3.33 27.97
CA VAL A 110 3.18 2.42 28.23
C VAL A 110 2.73 1.08 28.83
N GLU A 111 1.75 1.12 29.73
CA GLU A 111 1.19 -0.05 30.39
C GLU A 111 0.53 -1.06 29.45
N TYR A 112 0.15 -0.63 28.23
CA TYR A 112 -0.43 -1.49 27.20
C TYR A 112 0.59 -2.02 26.19
N ARG A 113 1.86 -1.61 26.27
CA ARG A 113 2.95 -2.09 25.39
C ARG A 113 3.41 -3.50 25.78
N ARG A 114 2.47 -4.44 25.78
CA ARG A 114 2.69 -5.81 26.28
C ARG A 114 2.27 -6.83 25.22
N VAL A 115 2.91 -7.99 25.29
CA VAL A 115 2.64 -9.11 24.40
C VAL A 115 1.16 -9.53 24.43
N ASP A 116 0.50 -9.41 25.59
CA ASP A 116 -0.93 -9.74 25.71
C ASP A 116 -1.82 -8.87 24.83
N LEU A 117 -1.51 -7.56 24.71
CA LEU A 117 -2.24 -6.69 23.78
C LEU A 117 -2.00 -7.14 22.34
N VAL A 118 -0.76 -7.43 21.94
CA VAL A 118 -0.46 -7.91 20.59
C VAL A 118 -1.25 -9.17 20.26
N ASN A 119 -1.23 -10.15 21.16
CA ASN A 119 -2.00 -11.38 20.98
C ASN A 119 -3.51 -11.11 20.85
N HIS A 120 -4.05 -10.14 21.60
CA HIS A 120 -5.46 -9.73 21.48
C HIS A 120 -5.76 -9.08 20.12
N LEU A 121 -4.88 -8.22 19.64
CA LEU A 121 -5.02 -7.58 18.34
C LEU A 121 -4.92 -8.60 17.20
N ASP A 122 -4.00 -9.56 17.30
CA ASP A 122 -3.82 -10.62 16.28
C ASP A 122 -5.01 -11.60 16.20
N GLN A 123 -5.82 -11.70 17.26
CA GLN A 123 -7.03 -12.52 17.29
C GLN A 123 -8.25 -11.82 16.68
N GLN A 124 -8.17 -10.52 16.41
CA GLN A 124 -9.27 -9.79 15.80
C GLN A 124 -9.28 -9.97 14.27
N VAL A 125 -10.46 -9.83 13.69
CA VAL A 125 -10.62 -9.85 12.24
C VAL A 125 -10.56 -8.41 11.71
N TRP A 126 -9.42 -8.04 11.19
CA TRP A 126 -9.22 -6.75 10.55
C TRP A 126 -9.53 -6.83 9.06
N GLY A 127 -9.98 -5.73 8.47
CA GLY A 127 -10.31 -5.67 7.06
C GLY A 127 -10.46 -4.25 6.55
N GLN A 128 -10.88 -4.11 5.31
CA GLN A 128 -10.96 -2.83 4.63
C GLN A 128 -11.91 -1.81 5.31
N GLY A 129 -13.01 -2.29 5.89
CA GLY A 129 -13.96 -1.45 6.63
C GLY A 129 -13.68 -1.34 8.13
N PHE A 130 -12.68 -2.06 8.64
CA PHE A 130 -12.28 -2.05 10.04
C PHE A 130 -10.78 -2.36 10.12
N ALA A 131 -9.96 -1.33 9.98
CA ALA A 131 -8.51 -1.46 9.92
C ALA A 131 -7.91 -1.81 11.29
N ALA A 132 -6.77 -2.54 11.28
CA ALA A 132 -6.00 -2.76 12.49
C ALA A 132 -5.46 -1.43 13.03
N PRO A 133 -5.39 -1.26 14.36
CA PRO A 133 -4.96 -0.01 14.97
C PRO A 133 -3.52 0.33 14.61
N VAL A 134 -3.31 1.62 14.35
CA VAL A 134 -2.00 2.24 14.14
C VAL A 134 -1.83 3.31 15.21
N PHE A 135 -0.81 3.20 16.00
CA PHE A 135 -0.50 4.17 17.06
C PHE A 135 0.49 5.21 16.57
N SER A 136 0.48 6.40 17.15
CA SER A 136 1.46 7.45 16.81
C SER A 136 1.84 8.29 18.01
N GLU A 137 3.12 8.59 18.12
CA GLU A 137 3.68 9.43 19.17
C GLU A 137 5.10 9.88 18.84
N GLU A 138 5.57 10.89 19.55
CA GLU A 138 6.94 11.36 19.47
C GLU A 138 7.89 10.40 20.21
N LEU A 139 8.90 9.93 19.49
CA LEU A 139 9.88 8.96 19.98
C LEU A 139 11.31 9.47 19.75
N GLN A 140 12.20 9.23 20.70
CA GLN A 140 13.63 9.48 20.52
C GLN A 140 14.30 8.29 19.85
N VAL A 141 15.02 8.53 18.74
CA VAL A 141 15.79 7.52 18.00
C VAL A 141 17.18 7.42 18.62
N MET A 142 17.38 6.42 19.47
CA MET A 142 18.65 6.20 20.16
C MET A 142 19.75 5.63 19.28
N SER A 143 19.37 4.74 18.37
CA SER A 143 20.23 4.21 17.33
C SER A 143 19.44 3.64 16.18
N GLN A 144 20.06 3.61 15.01
CA GLN A 144 19.46 3.08 13.78
C GLN A 144 20.52 2.42 12.92
N ARG A 145 20.14 1.34 12.24
CA ARG A 145 21.03 0.61 11.33
C ARG A 145 20.26 -0.04 10.20
N LEU A 146 20.87 -0.13 9.03
CA LEU A 146 20.33 -0.90 7.92
C LEU A 146 20.48 -2.41 8.17
N VAL A 147 19.40 -3.14 7.85
CA VAL A 147 19.34 -4.60 7.91
C VAL A 147 18.88 -5.12 6.57
N GLY A 148 19.62 -6.08 6.01
CA GLY A 148 19.30 -6.65 4.69
C GLY A 148 19.29 -5.63 3.56
N GLU A 149 20.02 -4.51 3.70
CA GLU A 149 20.13 -3.41 2.72
C GLU A 149 18.81 -2.71 2.36
N LYS A 150 17.70 -3.10 2.97
CA LYS A 150 16.35 -2.65 2.61
C LYS A 150 15.51 -2.16 3.78
N HIS A 151 15.93 -2.41 5.02
CA HIS A 151 15.09 -2.15 6.19
C HIS A 151 15.89 -1.37 7.23
N LEU A 152 15.21 -0.51 7.97
CA LEU A 152 15.80 0.27 9.03
C LEU A 152 15.44 -0.35 10.39
N SER A 153 16.43 -0.90 11.09
CA SER A 153 16.28 -1.37 12.49
C SER A 153 16.53 -0.22 13.43
N LEU A 154 15.69 -0.04 14.42
CA LEU A 154 15.64 1.10 15.32
C LEU A 154 15.72 0.66 16.77
N LYS A 155 16.41 1.47 17.58
CA LYS A 155 16.25 1.51 19.03
C LYS A 155 15.58 2.83 19.38
N LEU A 156 14.37 2.75 19.87
CA LEU A 156 13.53 3.90 20.20
C LEU A 156 13.43 4.05 21.70
N LYS A 157 13.24 5.27 22.16
CA LYS A 157 13.04 5.58 23.58
C LYS A 157 11.83 6.47 23.76
N HIS A 158 10.98 6.10 24.72
CA HIS A 158 9.91 6.93 25.22
C HIS A 158 9.94 6.97 26.75
N GLY A 159 10.25 8.12 27.32
CA GLY A 159 10.48 8.24 28.74
C GLY A 159 11.66 7.38 29.24
N LYS A 160 11.37 6.33 30.01
CA LYS A 160 12.38 5.39 30.52
C LYS A 160 12.48 4.09 29.70
N ASP A 161 11.52 3.86 28.80
CA ASP A 161 11.41 2.61 28.07
C ASP A 161 12.23 2.63 26.80
N LEU A 162 12.94 1.52 26.56
CA LEU A 162 13.65 1.23 25.32
C LEU A 162 12.84 0.21 24.53
N ILE A 163 12.58 0.53 23.27
CA ILE A 163 11.71 -0.23 22.38
C ILE A 163 12.48 -0.56 21.10
N ASP A 164 12.41 -1.81 20.70
CA ASP A 164 12.91 -2.21 19.38
C ASP A 164 11.92 -1.84 18.30
N GLY A 165 12.41 -1.29 17.20
CA GLY A 165 11.60 -0.94 16.04
C GLY A 165 12.20 -1.47 14.73
N ILE A 166 11.35 -1.59 13.72
CA ILE A 166 11.75 -1.89 12.35
C ILE A 166 10.88 -1.12 11.38
N TRP A 167 11.50 -0.55 10.35
CA TRP A 167 10.80 0.03 9.20
C TRP A 167 11.18 -0.73 7.95
N PHE A 168 10.22 -1.47 7.43
CA PHE A 168 10.40 -2.25 6.21
C PHE A 168 10.45 -1.36 4.98
N GLY A 169 11.40 -1.60 4.09
CA GLY A 169 11.52 -0.87 2.82
C GLY A 169 12.11 0.54 2.93
N ARG A 170 12.46 1.01 4.14
CA ARG A 170 13.11 2.30 4.34
C ARG A 170 14.62 2.14 4.53
N THR A 171 15.37 2.95 3.79
CA THR A 171 16.84 2.99 3.88
C THR A 171 17.35 4.32 4.42
N GLU A 172 16.51 5.36 4.36
CA GLU A 172 16.89 6.69 4.83
C GLU A 172 16.84 6.78 6.36
N PRO A 173 17.84 7.42 6.97
CA PRO A 173 17.87 7.60 8.41
C PRO A 173 16.76 8.54 8.90
N LEU A 174 16.38 8.36 10.14
CA LEU A 174 15.42 9.20 10.87
C LEU A 174 16.16 10.30 11.66
N PRO A 175 15.50 11.43 11.94
CA PRO A 175 16.00 12.42 12.88
C PRO A 175 16.07 11.85 14.30
N GLU A 176 16.79 12.53 15.20
CA GLU A 176 16.96 12.11 16.60
C GLU A 176 15.62 12.04 17.36
N ILE A 177 14.69 12.92 17.04
CA ILE A 177 13.32 12.95 17.54
C ILE A 177 12.39 12.88 16.33
N ALA A 178 11.46 11.95 16.36
CA ALA A 178 10.51 11.73 15.27
C ALA A 178 9.11 11.38 15.78
N HIS A 179 8.09 11.98 15.19
CA HIS A 179 6.71 11.54 15.40
C HIS A 179 6.46 10.35 14.48
N LEU A 180 6.40 9.16 15.07
CA LEU A 180 6.33 7.90 14.32
C LEU A 180 4.97 7.25 14.48
N ALA A 181 4.42 6.81 13.36
CA ALA A 181 3.26 5.93 13.33
C ALA A 181 3.73 4.48 13.26
N TYR A 182 3.13 3.60 14.07
CA TYR A 182 3.59 2.22 14.21
C TYR A 182 2.46 1.25 14.57
N ARG A 183 2.71 -0.02 14.26
CA ARG A 183 1.94 -1.16 14.77
C ARG A 183 2.79 -1.97 15.73
N LEU A 184 2.10 -2.78 16.56
CA LEU A 184 2.77 -3.67 17.48
C LEU A 184 3.01 -5.04 16.83
N LEU A 185 4.18 -5.61 17.11
CA LEU A 185 4.54 -6.99 16.76
C LEU A 185 5.08 -7.70 17.99
N ALA A 186 4.64 -8.93 18.25
CA ALA A 186 5.28 -9.81 19.23
C ALA A 186 6.40 -10.60 18.53
N GLU A 187 7.65 -10.32 18.90
CA GLU A 187 8.81 -11.05 18.41
C GLU A 187 9.35 -11.98 19.52
N GLU A 188 9.60 -13.24 19.17
CA GLU A 188 10.22 -14.18 20.09
C GLU A 188 11.72 -14.27 19.79
N PHE A 189 12.52 -13.95 20.78
CA PHE A 189 13.96 -14.09 20.70
C PHE A 189 14.50 -14.81 21.94
N ARG A 190 15.18 -15.94 21.73
CA ARG A 190 15.75 -16.80 22.80
C ARG A 190 14.74 -17.24 23.86
N GLY A 191 13.49 -17.51 23.46
CA GLY A 191 12.42 -17.94 24.36
C GLY A 191 11.71 -16.81 25.12
N GLU A 192 12.11 -15.57 24.95
CA GLU A 192 11.43 -14.39 25.47
C GLU A 192 10.62 -13.71 24.37
N LYS A 193 9.33 -13.45 24.62
CA LYS A 193 8.49 -12.63 23.73
C LYS A 193 8.58 -11.18 24.17
N LYS A 194 8.88 -10.31 23.18
CA LYS A 194 8.98 -8.86 23.38
C LYS A 194 8.12 -8.15 22.34
N VAL A 195 7.62 -6.99 22.73
CA VAL A 195 6.93 -6.09 21.79
C VAL A 195 7.96 -5.33 20.98
N LYS A 196 7.74 -5.27 19.68
CA LYS A 196 8.52 -4.51 18.71
C LYS A 196 7.58 -3.59 17.94
N PHE A 197 8.05 -2.40 17.58
CA PHE A 197 7.30 -1.47 16.77
C PHE A 197 7.60 -1.70 15.28
N VAL A 198 6.58 -1.92 14.49
CA VAL A 198 6.67 -1.90 13.02
C VAL A 198 6.26 -0.50 12.58
N ILE A 199 7.23 0.26 12.07
CA ILE A 199 7.00 1.65 11.68
C ILE A 199 6.29 1.68 10.32
N GLU A 200 5.21 2.45 10.26
CA GLU A 200 4.36 2.61 9.08
C GLU A 200 4.51 4.01 8.45
N GLY A 201 4.89 5.02 9.24
CA GLY A 201 5.02 6.39 8.78
C GLY A 201 5.77 7.31 9.73
N ILE A 202 6.08 8.51 9.25
CA ILE A 202 6.65 9.64 10.00
C ILE A 202 5.92 10.90 9.58
N GLU A 203 5.62 11.76 10.55
CA GLU A 203 5.08 13.10 10.35
C GLU A 203 6.20 14.13 10.19
#